data_db12d73d7cbef1d071b8cf2bf12bdaf8
#
_entry.id   db12d73d7cbef1d071b8cf2bf12bdaf8
#
_cell.length_a   1.000
_cell.length_b   1.000
_cell.length_c   1.000
_cell.angle_alpha   90.00
_cell.angle_beta   90.00
_cell.angle_gamma   90.00
#
_symmetry.space_group_name_H-M   'P 1'
#
loop_
_entity.id
_entity.type
_entity.pdbx_description
1 polymer ?
#
loop_
_entity_poly.entity_id
_entity_poly.type
_entity_poly.pdbx_seq_one_letter_code
_entity_poly.pdbx_strand_id
1 'polypeptide(L)'
;MTEGMSDEVVGGKYRGWADRVADTLAKSNPDFTYMNLAVRGKLLKQVVEDQIPHALKFIEGKQTLVSFHAGANDVLRPNYKPEISLPEYEKGIKQLTDAGATVIVFTVIDKVEGKGKTATLWHQRFSAFNENVRMVAKKYPTILFEGKNAEFLNDRRFLAFDRLHMNPEGHRRLANAVLEGLDYEFDSNWRILLPEAKEKSKLVKTLVNII
;
A
#
# COMPACT_ATOMS: atom_id res chain seq x y z
N MET A 1 2.61 2.55 4.40
CA MET A 1 2.45 3.33 3.17
C MET A 1 1.27 4.30 3.22
N THR A 2 0.12 3.89 3.73
CA THR A 2 -1.09 4.75 3.76
C THR A 2 -0.97 6.00 4.65
N GLU A 3 -0.13 5.96 5.71
CA GLU A 3 0.23 7.15 6.51
C GLU A 3 0.99 8.22 5.70
N GLY A 4 1.52 7.88 4.54
CA GLY A 4 2.21 8.82 3.65
C GLY A 4 3.69 9.03 3.96
N MET A 5 4.31 8.22 4.82
CA MET A 5 5.74 8.36 5.15
C MET A 5 6.61 8.59 3.91
N SER A 6 7.51 9.55 4.01
CA SER A 6 8.43 10.00 2.96
C SER A 6 7.80 10.80 1.81
N ASP A 7 6.52 11.15 1.90
CA ASP A 7 5.87 12.13 1.02
C ASP A 7 6.10 13.57 1.55
N GLU A 8 5.61 14.55 0.83
CA GLU A 8 5.62 15.94 1.26
C GLU A 8 4.83 16.14 2.56
N VAL A 9 5.22 17.15 3.34
CA VAL A 9 4.55 17.50 4.58
C VAL A 9 3.58 18.66 4.32
N VAL A 10 2.29 18.44 4.58
CA VAL A 10 1.23 19.44 4.47
C VAL A 10 0.51 19.53 5.81
N GLY A 11 0.39 20.70 6.39
CA GLY A 11 -0.26 20.90 7.68
C GLY A 11 0.37 20.09 8.84
N GLY A 12 1.68 19.83 8.77
CA GLY A 12 2.40 19.06 9.79
C GLY A 12 2.28 17.54 9.71
N LYS A 13 1.63 17.01 8.65
CA LYS A 13 1.49 15.57 8.39
C LYS A 13 1.99 15.22 7.00
N TYR A 14 2.42 13.97 6.81
CA TYR A 14 2.74 13.48 5.48
C TYR A 14 1.47 13.39 4.63
N ARG A 15 1.54 13.91 3.39
CA ARG A 15 0.49 13.76 2.39
C ARG A 15 0.72 12.47 1.63
N GLY A 16 0.07 11.39 2.01
CA GLY A 16 0.21 10.11 1.34
C GLY A 16 -0.62 9.99 0.06
N TRP A 17 -0.53 8.83 -0.59
CA TRP A 17 -1.36 8.50 -1.74
C TRP A 17 -2.87 8.58 -1.43
N ALA A 18 -3.27 8.17 -0.22
CA ALA A 18 -4.67 8.16 0.20
C ALA A 18 -5.25 9.59 0.34
N ASP A 19 -4.45 10.53 0.86
CA ASP A 19 -4.86 11.94 0.95
C ASP A 19 -5.03 12.54 -0.46
N ARG A 20 -4.14 12.18 -1.41
CA ARG A 20 -4.25 12.61 -2.82
C ARG A 20 -5.50 12.07 -3.50
N VAL A 21 -5.88 10.82 -3.22
CA VAL A 21 -7.16 10.24 -3.68
C VAL A 21 -8.32 11.01 -3.05
N ALA A 22 -8.29 11.25 -1.75
CA ALA A 22 -9.33 11.99 -1.03
C ALA A 22 -9.51 13.41 -1.58
N ASP A 23 -8.43 14.13 -1.89
CA ASP A 23 -8.48 15.46 -2.53
C ASP A 23 -9.24 15.44 -3.87
N THR A 24 -9.11 14.37 -4.66
CA THR A 24 -9.81 14.24 -5.93
C THR A 24 -11.28 13.89 -5.72
N LEU A 25 -11.59 12.97 -4.81
CA LEU A 25 -12.98 12.61 -4.49
C LEU A 25 -13.76 13.80 -3.92
N ALA A 26 -13.13 14.61 -3.08
CA ALA A 26 -13.75 15.81 -2.49
C ALA A 26 -14.15 16.86 -3.56
N LYS A 27 -13.44 16.94 -4.68
CA LYS A 27 -13.81 17.88 -5.76
C LYS A 27 -15.14 17.54 -6.44
N SER A 28 -15.48 16.25 -6.49
CA SER A 28 -16.70 15.75 -7.15
C SER A 28 -17.87 15.56 -6.17
N ASN A 29 -17.64 15.67 -4.87
CA ASN A 29 -18.66 15.48 -3.84
C ASN A 29 -18.49 16.50 -2.70
N PRO A 30 -19.35 17.52 -2.59
CA PRO A 30 -19.28 18.53 -1.53
C PRO A 30 -19.46 17.96 -0.10
N ASP A 31 -20.17 16.83 0.02
CA ASP A 31 -20.43 16.17 1.32
C ASP A 31 -19.37 15.11 1.65
N PHE A 32 -18.28 15.07 0.86
CA PHE A 32 -17.22 14.09 1.08
C PHE A 32 -16.51 14.31 2.42
N THR A 33 -16.37 13.24 3.17
CA THR A 33 -15.59 13.21 4.43
C THR A 33 -14.43 12.23 4.29
N TYR A 34 -13.31 12.55 4.92
CA TYR A 34 -12.11 11.72 4.87
C TYR A 34 -11.45 11.57 6.22
N MET A 35 -11.00 10.37 6.51
CA MET A 35 -10.21 10.07 7.70
C MET A 35 -9.09 9.08 7.38
N ASN A 36 -7.86 9.41 7.79
CA ASN A 36 -6.72 8.52 7.70
C ASN A 36 -6.37 7.97 9.10
N LEU A 37 -6.71 6.71 9.34
CA LEU A 37 -6.42 5.99 10.59
C LEU A 37 -5.08 5.23 10.54
N ALA A 38 -4.36 5.31 9.43
CA ALA A 38 -3.12 4.56 9.26
C ALA A 38 -2.03 5.04 10.22
N VAL A 39 -1.41 4.09 10.92
CA VAL A 39 -0.27 4.31 11.80
C VAL A 39 0.87 3.40 11.38
N ARG A 40 2.02 4.00 11.11
CA ARG A 40 3.24 3.30 10.71
C ARG A 40 3.65 2.21 11.71
N GLY A 41 4.06 1.06 11.18
CA GLY A 41 4.61 -0.03 11.99
C GLY A 41 3.58 -0.91 12.69
N LYS A 42 2.28 -0.58 12.65
CA LYS A 42 1.23 -1.42 13.22
C LYS A 42 1.24 -2.80 12.59
N LEU A 43 1.06 -3.81 13.43
CA LEU A 43 0.84 -5.19 13.02
C LEU A 43 -0.65 -5.43 12.76
N LEU A 44 -0.94 -6.44 11.99
CA LEU A 44 -2.30 -6.76 11.56
C LEU A 44 -3.28 -6.92 12.72
N LYS A 45 -2.87 -7.67 13.76
CA LYS A 45 -3.68 -7.82 14.98
C LYS A 45 -4.06 -6.46 15.60
N GLN A 46 -3.11 -5.53 15.68
CA GLN A 46 -3.35 -4.19 16.22
C GLN A 46 -4.29 -3.38 15.33
N VAL A 47 -4.21 -3.55 14.00
CA VAL A 47 -5.14 -2.91 13.08
C VAL A 47 -6.55 -3.45 13.28
N VAL A 48 -6.70 -4.76 13.41
CA VAL A 48 -8.01 -5.42 13.60
C VAL A 48 -8.62 -5.11 14.96
N GLU A 49 -7.83 -5.05 16.03
CA GLU A 49 -8.32 -4.83 17.40
C GLU A 49 -8.51 -3.35 17.74
N ASP A 50 -7.67 -2.44 17.20
CA ASP A 50 -7.69 -1.02 17.55
C ASP A 50 -8.35 -0.16 16.46
N GLN A 51 -7.91 -0.31 15.19
CA GLN A 51 -8.28 0.62 14.12
C GLN A 51 -9.62 0.28 13.47
N ILE A 52 -9.92 -0.99 13.22
CA ILE A 52 -11.21 -1.40 12.65
C ILE A 52 -12.38 -0.98 13.55
N PRO A 53 -12.42 -1.25 14.88
CA PRO A 53 -13.52 -0.79 15.74
C PRO A 53 -13.72 0.72 15.69
N HIS A 54 -12.66 1.48 15.44
CA HIS A 54 -12.76 2.93 15.26
C HIS A 54 -13.36 3.28 13.90
N ALA A 55 -12.90 2.63 12.83
CA ALA A 55 -13.40 2.83 11.47
C ALA A 55 -14.90 2.47 11.33
N LEU A 56 -15.34 1.40 11.99
CA LEU A 56 -16.75 0.95 11.95
C LEU A 56 -17.76 2.04 12.34
N LYS A 57 -17.35 2.99 13.18
CA LYS A 57 -18.22 4.11 13.63
C LYS A 57 -18.55 5.10 12.52
N PHE A 58 -17.80 5.06 11.40
CA PHE A 58 -17.92 5.98 10.27
C PHE A 58 -18.40 5.30 9.00
N ILE A 59 -18.74 4.01 9.06
CA ILE A 59 -19.26 3.28 7.91
C ILE A 59 -20.76 3.51 7.81
N GLU A 60 -21.19 4.10 6.70
CA GLU A 60 -22.58 4.44 6.39
C GLU A 60 -23.12 3.62 5.21
N GLY A 61 -22.53 2.45 4.95
CA GLY A 61 -22.91 1.56 3.87
C GLY A 61 -21.94 1.60 2.68
N LYS A 62 -22.42 1.20 1.50
CA LYS A 62 -21.61 0.99 0.30
C LYS A 62 -20.89 2.24 -0.22
N GLN A 63 -21.40 3.44 0.09
CA GLN A 63 -20.75 4.71 -0.23
C GLN A 63 -19.48 4.96 0.60
N THR A 64 -19.33 4.26 1.72
CA THR A 64 -18.09 4.35 2.51
C THR A 64 -17.00 3.48 1.89
N LEU A 65 -15.94 4.11 1.39
CA LEU A 65 -14.78 3.46 0.82
C LEU A 65 -13.69 3.31 1.88
N VAL A 66 -13.26 2.08 2.14
CA VAL A 66 -12.20 1.78 3.11
C VAL A 66 -11.00 1.17 2.42
N SER A 67 -9.84 1.81 2.47
CA SER A 67 -8.59 1.18 2.03
C SER A 67 -7.97 0.36 3.17
N PHE A 68 -7.80 -0.94 2.97
CA PHE A 68 -7.19 -1.84 3.94
C PHE A 68 -5.85 -2.36 3.43
N HIS A 69 -4.76 -1.78 3.95
CA HIS A 69 -3.39 -2.11 3.56
C HIS A 69 -2.56 -2.51 4.79
N ALA A 70 -2.94 -3.59 5.44
CA ALA A 70 -2.31 -4.14 6.64
C ALA A 70 -1.72 -5.54 6.37
N GLY A 71 -0.82 -6.01 7.23
CA GLY A 71 -0.22 -7.35 7.20
C GLY A 71 1.20 -7.43 6.64
N ALA A 72 1.62 -6.51 5.77
CA ALA A 72 2.99 -6.49 5.25
C ALA A 72 4.06 -6.35 6.36
N ASN A 73 3.75 -5.60 7.43
CA ASN A 73 4.63 -5.47 8.58
C ASN A 73 4.81 -6.79 9.35
N ASP A 74 3.79 -7.62 9.37
CA ASP A 74 3.85 -8.95 10.00
C ASP A 74 4.80 -9.86 9.24
N VAL A 75 4.68 -9.89 7.91
CA VAL A 75 5.53 -10.70 7.01
C VAL A 75 7.01 -10.41 7.21
N LEU A 76 7.38 -9.16 7.51
CA LEU A 76 8.76 -8.73 7.75
C LEU A 76 9.30 -9.15 9.12
N ARG A 77 8.47 -9.61 10.05
CA ARG A 77 8.94 -10.00 11.38
C ARG A 77 9.64 -11.35 11.36
N PRO A 78 10.74 -11.51 12.14
CA PRO A 78 11.44 -12.80 12.25
C PRO A 78 10.51 -13.94 12.69
N ASN A 79 9.61 -13.63 13.62
CA ASN A 79 8.66 -14.57 14.22
C ASN A 79 7.29 -14.57 13.52
N TYR A 80 7.23 -14.21 12.25
CA TYR A 80 6.00 -14.24 11.45
C TYR A 80 5.37 -15.64 11.43
N LYS A 81 4.09 -15.70 11.74
CA LYS A 81 3.29 -16.92 11.78
C LYS A 81 2.10 -16.77 10.83
N PRO A 82 2.20 -17.28 9.59
CA PRO A 82 1.14 -17.14 8.60
C PRO A 82 -0.18 -17.76 9.07
N GLU A 83 -0.12 -18.87 9.81
CA GLU A 83 -1.29 -19.55 10.37
C GLU A 83 -2.11 -18.68 11.36
N ILE A 84 -1.52 -17.61 11.86
CA ILE A 84 -2.19 -16.61 12.71
C ILE A 84 -2.57 -15.36 11.89
N SER A 85 -1.61 -14.85 11.12
CA SER A 85 -1.80 -13.57 10.40
C SER A 85 -2.80 -13.67 9.26
N LEU A 86 -2.80 -14.77 8.50
CA LEU A 86 -3.68 -14.86 7.34
C LEU A 86 -5.18 -14.92 7.74
N PRO A 87 -5.61 -15.71 8.74
CA PRO A 87 -6.98 -15.64 9.24
C PRO A 87 -7.36 -14.29 9.84
N GLU A 88 -6.42 -13.60 10.50
CA GLU A 88 -6.68 -12.26 11.06
C GLU A 88 -6.90 -11.22 9.96
N TYR A 89 -6.20 -11.35 8.81
CA TYR A 89 -6.45 -10.53 7.63
C TYR A 89 -7.88 -10.68 7.12
N GLU A 90 -8.34 -11.92 6.94
CA GLU A 90 -9.70 -12.22 6.50
C GLU A 90 -10.75 -11.69 7.50
N LYS A 91 -10.51 -11.87 8.80
CA LYS A 91 -11.38 -11.34 9.86
C LYS A 91 -11.56 -9.82 9.75
N GLY A 92 -10.47 -9.08 9.50
CA GLY A 92 -10.54 -7.64 9.31
C GLY A 92 -11.39 -7.23 8.10
N ILE A 93 -11.18 -7.88 6.95
CA ILE A 93 -11.96 -7.63 5.74
C ILE A 93 -13.45 -7.96 5.98
N LYS A 94 -13.73 -9.10 6.61
CA LYS A 94 -15.09 -9.50 6.93
C LYS A 94 -15.80 -8.46 7.81
N GLN A 95 -15.17 -7.96 8.86
CA GLN A 95 -15.76 -6.94 9.73
C GLN A 95 -16.14 -5.66 8.97
N LEU A 96 -15.27 -5.18 8.07
CA LEU A 96 -15.52 -3.99 7.28
C LEU A 96 -16.63 -4.19 6.25
N THR A 97 -16.64 -5.35 5.57
CA THR A 97 -17.67 -5.67 4.57
C THR A 97 -19.01 -5.99 5.18
N ASP A 98 -19.07 -6.67 6.34
CA ASP A 98 -20.31 -6.92 7.09
C ASP A 98 -20.95 -5.59 7.57
N ALA A 99 -20.14 -4.57 7.87
CA ALA A 99 -20.63 -3.23 8.17
C ALA A 99 -21.14 -2.47 6.94
N GLY A 100 -20.98 -3.03 5.75
CA GLY A 100 -21.48 -2.48 4.49
C GLY A 100 -20.47 -1.66 3.70
N ALA A 101 -19.23 -1.50 4.13
CA ALA A 101 -18.22 -0.73 3.40
C ALA A 101 -17.82 -1.40 2.08
N THR A 102 -17.48 -0.58 1.09
CA THR A 102 -16.69 -1.01 -0.07
C THR A 102 -15.22 -1.01 0.32
N VAL A 103 -14.56 -2.18 0.32
CA VAL A 103 -13.18 -2.30 0.81
C VAL A 103 -12.20 -2.43 -0.34
N ILE A 104 -11.18 -1.58 -0.35
CA ILE A 104 -10.04 -1.69 -1.26
C ILE A 104 -8.94 -2.50 -0.56
N VAL A 105 -8.44 -3.52 -1.24
CA VAL A 105 -7.33 -4.35 -0.78
C VAL A 105 -6.18 -4.33 -1.78
N PHE A 106 -4.96 -4.53 -1.30
CA PHE A 106 -3.75 -4.43 -2.11
C PHE A 106 -2.89 -5.67 -1.95
N THR A 107 -2.38 -6.22 -3.06
CA THR A 107 -1.20 -7.07 -2.99
C THR A 107 0.04 -6.19 -2.84
N VAL A 108 1.06 -6.72 -2.19
CA VAL A 108 2.36 -6.06 -2.06
C VAL A 108 3.32 -6.56 -3.14
N ILE A 109 4.39 -5.80 -3.39
CA ILE A 109 5.47 -6.27 -4.27
C ILE A 109 6.16 -7.44 -3.59
N ASP A 110 6.15 -8.60 -4.24
CA ASP A 110 6.79 -9.82 -3.75
C ASP A 110 8.17 -10.06 -4.36
N LYS A 111 8.59 -9.19 -5.28
CA LYS A 111 9.94 -9.23 -5.86
C LYS A 111 10.95 -8.69 -4.86
N VAL A 112 11.53 -9.59 -4.08
CA VAL A 112 12.60 -9.26 -3.15
C VAL A 112 13.93 -9.20 -3.88
N GLU A 113 14.62 -8.06 -3.80
CA GLU A 113 15.97 -7.95 -4.32
C GLU A 113 16.97 -8.64 -3.39
N GLY A 114 17.92 -9.34 -3.99
CA GLY A 114 18.98 -10.05 -3.29
C GLY A 114 19.04 -11.53 -3.65
N LYS A 115 20.12 -12.14 -3.21
CA LYS A 115 20.36 -13.57 -3.39
C LYS A 115 20.56 -14.23 -2.02
N GLY A 116 20.15 -15.48 -1.91
CA GLY A 116 20.38 -16.27 -0.69
C GLY A 116 19.10 -16.57 0.11
N LYS A 117 19.27 -17.29 1.21
CA LYS A 117 18.17 -17.88 2.00
C LYS A 117 17.16 -16.84 2.52
N THR A 118 17.63 -15.67 2.93
CA THR A 118 16.76 -14.61 3.48
C THR A 118 15.87 -14.02 2.40
N ALA A 119 16.41 -13.70 1.22
CA ALA A 119 15.64 -13.18 0.10
C ALA A 119 14.59 -14.20 -0.37
N THR A 120 14.97 -15.49 -0.46
CA THR A 120 14.04 -16.57 -0.79
C THR A 120 12.92 -16.68 0.23
N LEU A 121 13.23 -16.62 1.53
CA LEU A 121 12.23 -16.67 2.59
C LEU A 121 11.22 -15.51 2.51
N TRP A 122 11.70 -14.29 2.28
CA TRP A 122 10.82 -13.13 2.16
C TRP A 122 9.95 -13.20 0.91
N HIS A 123 10.52 -13.62 -0.21
CA HIS A 123 9.73 -13.85 -1.42
C HIS A 123 8.61 -14.86 -1.17
N GLN A 124 8.91 -16.01 -0.56
CA GLN A 124 7.91 -17.02 -0.22
C GLN A 124 6.81 -16.46 0.70
N ARG A 125 7.18 -15.70 1.74
CA ARG A 125 6.23 -15.12 2.68
C ARG A 125 5.33 -14.08 2.02
N PHE A 126 5.89 -13.17 1.21
CA PHE A 126 5.11 -12.18 0.49
C PHE A 126 4.20 -12.80 -0.57
N SER A 127 4.68 -13.81 -1.29
CA SER A 127 3.85 -14.54 -2.26
C SER A 127 2.68 -15.23 -1.58
N ALA A 128 2.89 -15.90 -0.45
CA ALA A 128 1.81 -16.52 0.33
C ALA A 128 0.82 -15.49 0.88
N PHE A 129 1.31 -14.34 1.35
CA PHE A 129 0.46 -13.22 1.78
C PHE A 129 -0.39 -12.70 0.62
N ASN A 130 0.20 -12.44 -0.54
CA ASN A 130 -0.52 -11.97 -1.72
C ASN A 130 -1.57 -12.97 -2.20
N GLU A 131 -1.29 -14.27 -2.13
CA GLU A 131 -2.27 -15.30 -2.47
C GLU A 131 -3.47 -15.27 -1.51
N ASN A 132 -3.22 -15.11 -0.21
CA ASN A 132 -4.28 -14.92 0.76
C ASN A 132 -5.11 -13.66 0.47
N VAL A 133 -4.48 -12.53 0.13
CA VAL A 133 -5.20 -11.29 -0.26
C VAL A 133 -6.13 -11.57 -1.43
N ARG A 134 -5.66 -12.29 -2.46
CA ARG A 134 -6.47 -12.65 -3.64
C ARG A 134 -7.63 -13.59 -3.29
N MET A 135 -7.40 -14.59 -2.42
CA MET A 135 -8.46 -15.50 -1.96
C MET A 135 -9.54 -14.74 -1.19
N VAL A 136 -9.14 -13.87 -0.28
CA VAL A 136 -10.07 -13.04 0.51
C VAL A 136 -10.82 -12.07 -0.41
N ALA A 137 -10.13 -11.44 -1.37
CA ALA A 137 -10.75 -10.54 -2.33
C ALA A 137 -11.83 -11.21 -3.20
N LYS A 138 -11.68 -12.51 -3.50
CA LYS A 138 -12.71 -13.27 -4.22
C LYS A 138 -13.91 -13.64 -3.34
N LYS A 139 -13.70 -13.75 -2.04
CA LYS A 139 -14.72 -14.20 -1.08
C LYS A 139 -15.63 -13.07 -0.60
N TYR A 140 -15.13 -11.85 -0.57
CA TYR A 140 -15.84 -10.67 -0.05
C TYR A 140 -15.98 -9.58 -1.13
N PRO A 141 -16.98 -8.69 -1.03
CA PRO A 141 -17.16 -7.57 -1.97
C PRO A 141 -16.06 -6.53 -1.81
N THR A 142 -14.92 -6.77 -2.43
CA THR A 142 -13.74 -5.90 -2.37
C THR A 142 -13.27 -5.48 -3.74
N ILE A 143 -12.50 -4.40 -3.80
CA ILE A 143 -11.77 -3.93 -4.99
C ILE A 143 -10.30 -4.31 -4.79
N LEU A 144 -9.77 -5.19 -5.62
CA LEU A 144 -8.38 -5.64 -5.53
C LEU A 144 -7.46 -4.83 -6.44
N PHE A 145 -6.46 -4.20 -5.83
CA PHE A 145 -5.34 -3.59 -6.55
C PHE A 145 -4.13 -4.53 -6.53
N GLU A 146 -3.77 -5.02 -7.70
CA GLU A 146 -2.60 -5.89 -7.87
C GLU A 146 -1.31 -5.05 -7.99
N GLY A 147 -0.42 -5.16 -7.03
CA GLY A 147 0.85 -4.44 -7.03
C GLY A 147 1.72 -4.73 -8.27
N LYS A 148 1.61 -5.94 -8.85
CA LYS A 148 2.30 -6.30 -10.11
C LYS A 148 1.89 -5.45 -11.32
N ASN A 149 0.68 -4.86 -11.31
CA ASN A 149 0.19 -4.00 -12.39
C ASN A 149 0.76 -2.58 -12.31
N ALA A 150 1.40 -2.23 -11.21
CA ALA A 150 2.05 -0.94 -11.00
C ALA A 150 3.58 -1.09 -11.19
N GLU A 151 4.02 -1.24 -12.45
CA GLU A 151 5.43 -1.51 -12.80
C GLU A 151 6.40 -0.49 -12.20
N PHE A 152 5.98 0.76 -12.03
CA PHE A 152 6.80 1.80 -11.41
C PHE A 152 7.24 1.44 -9.99
N LEU A 153 6.48 0.64 -9.26
CA LEU A 153 6.86 0.20 -7.92
C LEU A 153 8.13 -0.67 -7.89
N ASN A 154 8.52 -1.23 -9.04
CA ASN A 154 9.78 -1.97 -9.19
C ASN A 154 10.98 -1.06 -9.45
N ASP A 155 10.77 0.23 -9.71
CA ASP A 155 11.83 1.19 -9.95
C ASP A 155 12.19 1.92 -8.64
N ARG A 156 13.41 1.71 -8.17
CA ARG A 156 13.92 2.32 -6.92
C ARG A 156 13.87 3.85 -6.89
N ARG A 157 13.76 4.50 -8.04
CA ARG A 157 13.66 5.97 -8.13
C ARG A 157 12.32 6.50 -7.62
N PHE A 158 11.33 5.64 -7.42
CA PHE A 158 10.04 5.95 -6.79
C PHE A 158 9.99 5.59 -5.31
N LEU A 159 11.08 5.05 -4.77
CA LEU A 159 11.22 4.72 -3.37
C LEU A 159 12.03 5.79 -2.64
N ALA A 160 11.81 5.90 -1.34
CA ALA A 160 12.58 6.71 -0.43
C ALA A 160 13.98 6.10 -0.18
N PHE A 161 14.80 6.78 0.61
CA PHE A 161 16.16 6.33 0.93
C PHE A 161 16.22 4.94 1.58
N ASP A 162 15.17 4.55 2.32
CA ASP A 162 15.04 3.25 2.96
C ASP A 162 14.69 2.11 2.00
N ARG A 163 14.39 2.44 0.73
CA ARG A 163 14.02 1.50 -0.34
C ARG A 163 12.81 0.63 -0.04
N LEU A 164 12.01 1.04 0.92
CA LEU A 164 10.80 0.35 1.36
C LEU A 164 9.55 1.21 1.17
N HIS A 165 9.63 2.47 1.54
CA HIS A 165 8.54 3.42 1.41
C HIS A 165 8.64 4.18 0.08
N MET A 166 7.51 4.62 -0.43
CA MET A 166 7.46 5.46 -1.63
C MET A 166 7.94 6.88 -1.31
N ASN A 167 8.59 7.51 -2.27
CA ASN A 167 8.85 8.95 -2.25
C ASN A 167 7.61 9.72 -2.77
N PRO A 168 7.61 11.07 -2.80
CA PRO A 168 6.45 11.86 -3.25
C PRO A 168 5.94 11.46 -4.63
N GLU A 169 6.82 11.19 -5.58
CA GLU A 169 6.42 10.76 -6.93
C GLU A 169 5.81 9.36 -6.93
N GLY A 170 6.33 8.44 -6.12
CA GLY A 170 5.73 7.11 -5.92
C GLY A 170 4.32 7.21 -5.33
N HIS A 171 4.13 8.07 -4.32
CA HIS A 171 2.81 8.33 -3.74
C HIS A 171 1.85 8.94 -4.75
N ARG A 172 2.29 9.91 -5.57
CA ARG A 172 1.49 10.51 -6.63
C ARG A 172 1.02 9.45 -7.65
N ARG A 173 1.92 8.59 -8.09
CA ARG A 173 1.61 7.52 -9.04
C ARG A 173 0.64 6.50 -8.48
N LEU A 174 0.82 6.07 -7.24
CA LEU A 174 -0.12 5.13 -6.61
C LEU A 174 -1.51 5.75 -6.46
N ALA A 175 -1.60 7.04 -6.11
CA ALA A 175 -2.88 7.73 -6.05
C ALA A 175 -3.61 7.70 -7.40
N ASN A 176 -2.90 8.00 -8.50
CA ASN A 176 -3.49 7.96 -9.84
C ASN A 176 -3.88 6.54 -10.29
N ALA A 177 -3.09 5.53 -9.93
CA ALA A 177 -3.46 4.14 -10.18
C ALA A 177 -4.75 3.73 -9.44
N VAL A 178 -4.91 4.20 -8.21
CA VAL A 178 -6.13 3.94 -7.42
C VAL A 178 -7.32 4.70 -8.01
N LEU A 179 -7.18 5.98 -8.35
CA LEU A 179 -8.23 6.78 -8.99
C LEU A 179 -8.72 6.16 -10.29
N GLU A 180 -7.80 5.70 -11.14
CA GLU A 180 -8.15 4.98 -12.36
C GLU A 180 -8.94 3.70 -12.08
N GLY A 181 -8.48 2.90 -11.11
CA GLY A 181 -9.18 1.66 -10.73
C GLY A 181 -10.54 1.89 -10.06
N LEU A 182 -10.82 3.11 -9.62
CA LEU A 182 -12.10 3.56 -9.07
C LEU A 182 -12.96 4.33 -10.09
N ASP A 183 -12.49 4.48 -11.34
CA ASP A 183 -13.16 5.21 -12.43
C ASP A 183 -13.38 6.70 -12.12
N TYR A 184 -12.40 7.32 -11.44
CA TYR A 184 -12.34 8.76 -11.22
C TYR A 184 -11.32 9.44 -12.15
N GLU A 185 -11.35 10.78 -12.20
CA GLU A 185 -10.36 11.57 -12.93
C GLU A 185 -8.95 11.29 -12.41
N PHE A 186 -8.01 10.99 -13.30
CA PHE A 186 -6.63 10.69 -12.99
C PHE A 186 -5.65 11.18 -14.06
N ASP A 187 -4.39 11.37 -13.68
CA ASP A 187 -3.28 11.66 -14.61
C ASP A 187 -2.71 10.35 -15.17
N SER A 188 -2.97 10.06 -16.46
CA SER A 188 -2.50 8.84 -17.14
C SER A 188 -0.96 8.71 -17.20
N ASN A 189 -0.22 9.79 -16.98
CA ASN A 189 1.24 9.79 -16.96
C ASN A 189 1.83 8.95 -15.81
N TRP A 190 1.01 8.50 -14.85
CA TRP A 190 1.47 7.63 -13.78
C TRP A 190 2.09 6.31 -14.29
N ARG A 191 1.73 5.87 -15.50
CA ARG A 191 2.25 4.65 -16.14
C ARG A 191 3.58 4.87 -16.85
N ILE A 192 3.94 6.10 -17.18
CA ILE A 192 5.15 6.39 -17.94
C ILE A 192 6.36 6.02 -17.07
N LEU A 193 7.11 5.01 -17.53
CA LEU A 193 8.37 4.63 -16.88
C LEU A 193 9.40 5.75 -17.06
N LEU A 194 10.26 5.93 -16.07
CA LEU A 194 11.38 6.85 -16.21
C LEU A 194 12.37 6.29 -17.25
N PRO A 195 13.02 7.17 -18.02
CA PRO A 195 14.11 6.75 -18.91
C PRO A 195 15.15 5.93 -18.14
N GLU A 196 15.81 4.99 -18.82
CA GLU A 196 16.88 4.22 -18.20
C GLU A 196 17.88 5.14 -17.51
N ALA A 197 18.25 4.80 -16.27
CA ALA A 197 19.22 5.57 -15.53
C ALA A 197 20.56 5.48 -16.29
N LYS A 198 21.14 6.63 -16.66
CA LYS A 198 22.49 6.66 -17.24
C LYS A 198 23.43 5.87 -16.34
N GLU A 199 24.17 4.94 -16.89
CA GLU A 199 25.19 4.21 -16.13
C GLU A 199 26.10 5.20 -15.39
N LYS A 200 26.21 5.01 -14.06
CA LYS A 200 27.21 5.80 -13.30
C LYS A 200 28.59 5.50 -13.89
N SER A 201 29.34 6.52 -14.23
CA SER A 201 30.71 6.37 -14.70
C SER A 201 31.50 5.46 -13.76
N LYS A 202 32.46 4.70 -14.26
CA LYS A 202 33.32 3.79 -13.46
C LYS A 202 33.93 4.49 -12.24
N LEU A 203 34.25 5.78 -12.32
CA LEU A 203 34.78 6.59 -11.22
C LEU A 203 33.80 6.71 -10.01
N VAL A 204 32.51 6.85 -10.26
CA VAL A 204 31.50 6.94 -9.18
C VAL A 204 31.27 5.58 -8.53
N LYS A 205 31.40 4.48 -9.28
CA LYS A 205 31.33 3.11 -8.73
C LYS A 205 32.49 2.83 -7.76
N THR A 206 33.68 3.39 -8.02
CA THR A 206 34.87 3.22 -7.16
C THR A 206 34.75 3.99 -5.85
N LEU A 207 34.21 5.20 -5.87
CA LEU A 207 34.04 6.04 -4.66
C LEU A 207 32.97 5.49 -3.70
N VAL A 208 31.92 4.82 -4.18
CA VAL A 208 30.87 4.24 -3.33
C VAL A 208 31.32 2.94 -2.63
N ASN A 209 32.39 2.30 -3.10
CA ASN A 209 32.95 1.11 -2.47
C ASN A 209 34.06 1.39 -1.45
N ILE A 210 34.36 2.67 -1.16
CA ILE A 210 35.42 3.11 -0.20
C ILE A 210 34.80 3.74 1.07
N ILE A 211 33.49 3.87 1.13
CA ILE A 211 32.73 4.33 2.30
C ILE A 211 31.87 3.16 2.82
#